data_ca4a92d8ea307babe4440078fdd306e3
#
_entry.id   ca4a92d8ea307babe4440078fdd306e3
#
_cell.length_a   1.000
_cell.length_b   1.000
_cell.length_c   1.000
_cell.angle_alpha   90.00
_cell.angle_beta   90.00
_cell.angle_gamma   90.00
#
_symmetry.space_group_name_H-M   'P 1'
#
loop_
_entity.id
_entity.type
_entity.pdbx_description
1 polymer ?
#
loop_
_entity_poly.entity_id
_entity_poly.type
_entity_poly.pdbx_seq_one_letter_code
_entity_poly.pdbx_strand_id
1 'polypeptide(L)'
;PENFKKAAQLLVRKQRLVSPRRGFYVIVPVEHRAAGAPPATWFIDDLMRGLDAPYYVGVLTAAAHHGASHQAPQEFQVVTTRPRRPIAVGRNRIRFIVKARLERTSVIEVKTVTGTMRVSTAEATALDLLRYVEHAGFLSNVATVLRDLAEACQPRRLVKAAGADGELAYAQRLGFLLDLVGAARLADPLAQWVETQRPSLVRLNPAQPEPAAPRDHRWRLIVNDSVE
;
A
#
# COMPACT_ATOMS: atom_id res chain seq x y z
N PRO A 1 32.39 17.97 13.93
CA PRO A 1 30.93 17.85 13.78
C PRO A 1 30.24 19.15 13.34
N GLU A 2 30.68 20.34 13.86
CA GLU A 2 30.05 21.62 13.50
C GLU A 2 30.27 22.04 12.04
N ASN A 3 31.48 21.84 11.52
CA ASN A 3 31.80 22.15 10.13
C ASN A 3 30.94 21.36 9.14
N PHE A 4 30.63 20.09 9.45
CA PHE A 4 29.70 19.29 8.65
C PHE A 4 28.29 19.88 8.63
N LYS A 5 27.77 20.30 9.78
CA LYS A 5 26.42 20.91 9.86
C LYS A 5 26.33 22.20 9.04
N LYS A 6 27.34 23.08 9.14
CA LYS A 6 27.41 24.33 8.37
C LYS A 6 27.48 24.04 6.85
N ALA A 7 28.30 23.08 6.45
CA ALA A 7 28.41 22.68 5.05
C ALA A 7 27.09 22.07 4.52
N ALA A 8 26.46 21.18 5.27
CA ALA A 8 25.18 20.60 4.90
C ALA A 8 24.08 21.66 4.78
N GLN A 9 24.01 22.62 5.72
CA GLN A 9 23.04 23.73 5.65
C GLN A 9 23.27 24.60 4.41
N LEU A 10 24.52 24.88 4.04
CA LEU A 10 24.85 25.63 2.83
C LEU A 10 24.37 24.89 1.56
N LEU A 11 24.58 23.57 1.51
CA LEU A 11 24.14 22.73 0.40
C LEU A 11 22.62 22.63 0.31
N VAL A 12 21.92 22.60 1.46
CA VAL A 12 20.44 22.68 1.51
C VAL A 12 19.96 24.01 0.96
N ARG A 13 20.57 25.15 1.38
CA ARG A 13 20.22 26.48 0.83
C ARG A 13 20.47 26.57 -0.68
N LYS A 14 21.49 25.90 -1.20
CA LYS A 14 21.79 25.81 -2.63
C LYS A 14 20.96 24.75 -3.37
N GLN A 15 19.96 24.15 -2.72
CA GLN A 15 19.11 23.08 -3.29
C GLN A 15 19.90 21.88 -3.86
N ARG A 16 21.11 21.63 -3.34
CA ARG A 16 21.93 20.46 -3.67
C ARG A 16 21.67 19.27 -2.72
N LEU A 17 21.19 19.56 -1.53
CA LEU A 17 20.71 18.59 -0.56
C LEU A 17 19.29 18.95 -0.13
N VAL A 18 18.53 17.94 0.26
CA VAL A 18 17.26 18.09 0.95
C VAL A 18 17.26 17.23 2.21
N SER A 19 16.56 17.64 3.25
CA SER A 19 16.52 16.93 4.53
C SER A 19 15.07 16.50 4.83
N PRO A 20 14.66 15.29 4.44
CA PRO A 20 13.35 14.73 4.79
C PRO A 20 13.13 14.63 6.31
N ARG A 21 14.22 14.48 7.05
CA ARG A 21 14.23 14.37 8.51
C ARG A 21 15.55 14.94 9.05
N ARG A 22 15.52 15.43 10.30
CA ARG A 22 16.72 15.88 11.01
C ARG A 22 17.82 14.80 11.00
N GLY A 23 18.98 15.15 10.47
CA GLY A 23 20.15 14.27 10.38
C GLY A 23 20.14 13.30 9.19
N PHE A 24 19.12 13.31 8.35
CA PHE A 24 19.05 12.55 7.11
C PHE A 24 19.07 13.52 5.92
N TYR A 25 20.01 13.33 5.02
CA TYR A 25 20.18 14.19 3.86
C TYR A 25 20.13 13.37 2.58
N VAL A 26 19.45 13.90 1.58
CA VAL A 26 19.36 13.32 0.24
C VAL A 26 19.99 14.26 -0.77
N ILE A 27 20.86 13.74 -1.62
CA ILE A 27 21.45 14.51 -2.74
C ILE A 27 20.34 14.79 -3.75
N VAL A 28 20.27 16.04 -4.21
CA VAL A 28 19.32 16.45 -5.25
C VAL A 28 20.10 16.62 -6.57
N PRO A 29 20.02 15.65 -7.47
CA PRO A 29 20.59 15.75 -8.81
C PRO A 29 20.01 16.94 -9.58
N VAL A 30 20.71 17.39 -10.60
CA VAL A 30 20.35 18.61 -11.36
C VAL A 30 18.94 18.49 -11.95
N GLU A 31 18.62 17.33 -12.51
CA GLU A 31 17.33 17.00 -13.14
C GLU A 31 16.14 17.02 -12.16
N HIS A 32 16.41 16.87 -10.85
CA HIS A 32 15.36 16.87 -9.81
C HIS A 32 15.26 18.19 -9.02
N ARG A 33 16.06 19.20 -9.34
CA ARG A 33 16.05 20.50 -8.63
C ARG A 33 14.71 21.21 -8.73
N ALA A 34 14.08 21.20 -9.91
CA ALA A 34 12.75 21.80 -10.10
C ALA A 34 11.65 21.08 -9.29
N ALA A 35 11.83 19.81 -8.96
CA ALA A 35 10.95 19.05 -8.07
C ALA A 35 11.29 19.23 -6.59
N GLY A 36 12.46 19.79 -6.27
CA GLY A 36 12.97 20.04 -4.92
C GLY A 36 13.51 18.80 -4.21
N ALA A 37 13.35 17.61 -4.79
CA ALA A 37 13.86 16.34 -4.29
C ALA A 37 13.82 15.27 -5.39
N PRO A 38 14.69 14.23 -5.36
CA PRO A 38 14.52 13.06 -6.20
C PRO A 38 13.27 12.25 -5.78
N PRO A 39 12.78 11.31 -6.61
CA PRO A 39 11.67 10.42 -6.26
C PRO A 39 11.88 9.72 -4.92
N ALA A 40 10.81 9.51 -4.16
CA ALA A 40 10.87 8.84 -2.85
C ALA A 40 11.47 7.43 -2.94
N THR A 41 11.29 6.75 -4.06
CA THR A 41 11.88 5.43 -4.36
C THR A 41 13.40 5.40 -4.25
N TRP A 42 14.07 6.55 -4.40
CA TRP A 42 15.53 6.61 -4.34
C TRP A 42 16.09 6.60 -2.92
N PHE A 43 15.29 6.99 -1.93
CA PHE A 43 15.82 7.18 -0.57
C PHE A 43 14.95 6.56 0.52
N ILE A 44 13.82 5.92 0.16
CA ILE A 44 12.90 5.41 1.18
C ILE A 44 13.52 4.30 2.03
N ASP A 45 14.31 3.40 1.43
CA ASP A 45 14.95 2.31 2.17
C ASP A 45 15.96 2.86 3.18
N ASP A 46 16.83 3.77 2.74
CA ASP A 46 17.82 4.41 3.62
C ASP A 46 17.15 5.24 4.71
N LEU A 47 16.06 5.94 4.38
CA LEU A 47 15.27 6.69 5.36
C LEU A 47 14.71 5.76 6.43
N MET A 48 14.10 4.63 6.04
CA MET A 48 13.49 3.69 6.96
C MET A 48 14.53 2.92 7.78
N ARG A 49 15.67 2.59 7.17
CA ARG A 49 16.84 2.04 7.88
C ARG A 49 17.39 3.02 8.91
N GLY A 50 17.53 4.30 8.55
CA GLY A 50 17.95 5.35 9.48
C GLY A 50 16.92 5.65 10.59
N LEU A 51 15.69 5.18 10.44
CA LEU A 51 14.62 5.24 11.44
C LEU A 51 14.56 4.00 12.33
N ASP A 52 15.38 2.98 12.05
CA ASP A 52 15.29 1.63 12.63
C ASP A 52 13.84 1.11 12.59
N ALA A 53 13.23 1.17 11.42
CA ALA A 53 11.82 0.86 11.25
C ALA A 53 11.60 -0.14 10.11
N PRO A 54 11.06 -1.33 10.40
CA PRO A 54 10.63 -2.23 9.36
C PRO A 54 9.50 -1.58 8.53
N TYR A 55 9.52 -1.82 7.23
CA TYR A 55 8.58 -1.21 6.30
C TYR A 55 8.40 -2.02 5.03
N TYR A 56 7.37 -1.65 4.29
CA TYR A 56 7.23 -1.90 2.85
C TYR A 56 6.43 -0.76 2.20
N VAL A 57 6.63 -0.56 0.91
CA VAL A 57 5.77 0.29 0.07
C VAL A 57 4.50 -0.50 -0.21
N GLY A 58 3.34 0.07 0.12
CA GLY A 58 2.05 -0.63 0.09
C GLY A 58 0.93 0.18 -0.56
N VAL A 59 -0.27 -0.37 -0.48
CA VAL A 59 -1.55 0.23 -0.92
C VAL A 59 -1.48 0.73 -2.36
N LEU A 60 -1.91 1.96 -2.67
CA LEU A 60 -1.93 2.51 -4.04
C LEU A 60 -0.53 2.65 -4.66
N THR A 61 0.50 2.96 -3.84
CA THR A 61 1.87 3.05 -4.36
C THR A 61 2.39 1.69 -4.82
N ALA A 62 2.09 0.62 -4.09
CA ALA A 62 2.43 -0.73 -4.52
C ALA A 62 1.56 -1.18 -5.71
N ALA A 63 0.27 -0.84 -5.72
CA ALA A 63 -0.61 -1.13 -6.86
C ALA A 63 -0.08 -0.47 -8.15
N ALA A 64 0.32 0.80 -8.08
CA ALA A 64 0.95 1.50 -9.20
C ALA A 64 2.26 0.83 -9.66
N HIS A 65 3.08 0.35 -8.71
CA HIS A 65 4.29 -0.41 -9.02
C HIS A 65 3.99 -1.71 -9.80
N HIS A 66 2.87 -2.38 -9.48
CA HIS A 66 2.39 -3.57 -10.18
C HIS A 66 1.61 -3.27 -11.46
N GLY A 67 1.57 -2.02 -11.92
CA GLY A 67 0.89 -1.61 -13.15
C GLY A 67 -0.61 -1.32 -12.99
N ALA A 68 -1.13 -1.37 -11.76
CA ALA A 68 -2.56 -1.19 -11.46
C ALA A 68 -2.90 0.25 -11.05
N SER A 69 -2.53 1.23 -11.87
CA SER A 69 -2.91 2.62 -11.63
C SER A 69 -2.81 3.43 -12.92
N HIS A 70 -3.91 4.05 -13.30
CA HIS A 70 -3.94 4.98 -14.43
C HIS A 70 -3.32 6.36 -14.08
N GLN A 71 -3.18 6.65 -12.79
CA GLN A 71 -2.57 7.89 -12.29
C GLN A 71 -1.60 7.58 -11.15
N ALA A 72 -0.46 8.27 -11.14
CA ALA A 72 0.49 8.17 -10.04
C ALA A 72 -0.18 8.60 -8.73
N PRO A 73 -0.08 7.80 -7.65
CA PRO A 73 -0.62 8.19 -6.36
C PRO A 73 -0.06 9.55 -5.91
N GLN A 74 -0.91 10.43 -5.38
CA GLN A 74 -0.49 11.74 -4.88
C GLN A 74 0.44 11.63 -3.67
N GLU A 75 0.35 10.53 -2.94
CA GLU A 75 1.18 10.25 -1.77
C GLU A 75 1.94 8.93 -1.96
N PHE A 76 3.20 8.94 -1.58
CA PHE A 76 4.02 7.73 -1.50
C PHE A 76 3.70 6.99 -0.19
N GLN A 77 3.02 5.87 -0.27
CA GLN A 77 2.46 5.16 0.89
C GLN A 77 3.41 4.08 1.39
N VAL A 78 3.77 4.19 2.65
CA VAL A 78 4.71 3.30 3.35
C VAL A 78 4.00 2.67 4.54
N VAL A 79 3.96 1.36 4.58
CA VAL A 79 3.41 0.60 5.71
C VAL A 79 4.53 0.25 6.68
N THR A 80 4.31 0.49 7.97
CA THR A 80 5.30 0.31 9.04
C THR A 80 4.62 -0.08 10.36
N THR A 81 5.39 -0.44 11.38
CA THR A 81 4.83 -0.94 12.65
C THR A 81 4.40 0.13 13.64
N ARG A 82 4.85 1.38 13.49
CA ARG A 82 4.58 2.48 14.43
C ARG A 82 4.08 3.72 13.71
N PRO A 83 3.17 4.49 14.32
CA PRO A 83 2.69 5.73 13.72
C PRO A 83 3.83 6.74 13.53
N ARG A 84 3.84 7.42 12.40
CA ARG A 84 4.82 8.45 12.05
C ARG A 84 4.12 9.61 11.38
N ARG A 85 4.65 10.81 11.61
CA ARG A 85 4.16 12.00 10.90
C ARG A 85 4.50 11.90 9.41
N PRO A 86 3.59 12.30 8.52
CA PRO A 86 3.88 12.40 7.10
C PRO A 86 5.10 13.29 6.84
N ILE A 87 5.85 12.95 5.81
CA ILE A 87 7.02 13.74 5.37
C ILE A 87 6.68 14.40 4.04
N ALA A 88 6.87 15.72 4.02
CA ALA A 88 6.82 16.51 2.79
C ALA A 88 8.23 16.94 2.43
N VAL A 89 8.71 16.57 1.24
CA VAL A 89 10.04 16.92 0.76
C VAL A 89 10.04 17.11 -0.76
N GLY A 90 10.31 18.33 -1.22
CA GLY A 90 10.06 18.70 -2.60
C GLY A 90 8.60 18.43 -2.98
N ARG A 91 8.40 17.76 -4.10
CA ARG A 91 7.06 17.31 -4.54
C ARG A 91 6.61 16.00 -3.90
N ASN A 92 7.49 15.29 -3.18
CA ASN A 92 7.09 14.04 -2.54
C ASN A 92 6.25 14.31 -1.30
N ARG A 93 5.22 13.49 -1.13
CA ARG A 93 4.40 13.36 0.07
C ARG A 93 4.47 11.91 0.51
N ILE A 94 5.19 11.63 1.61
CA ILE A 94 5.34 10.27 2.14
C ILE A 94 4.35 10.13 3.29
N ARG A 95 3.40 9.21 3.14
CA ARG A 95 2.43 8.85 4.18
C ARG A 95 2.83 7.53 4.81
N PHE A 96 2.79 7.48 6.14
CA PHE A 96 3.01 6.25 6.89
C PHE A 96 1.69 5.67 7.37
N ILE A 97 1.50 4.39 7.13
CA ILE A 97 0.33 3.61 7.49
C ILE A 97 0.78 2.53 8.48
N VAL A 98 -0.01 2.25 9.51
CA VAL A 98 0.39 1.31 10.57
C VAL A 98 -0.20 -0.06 10.32
N LYS A 99 0.65 -1.09 10.39
CA LYS A 99 0.27 -2.51 10.41
C LYS A 99 1.00 -3.22 11.55
N ALA A 100 0.26 -3.70 12.54
CA ALA A 100 0.86 -4.32 13.73
C ALA A 100 1.67 -5.58 13.40
N ARG A 101 1.18 -6.40 12.46
CA ARG A 101 1.80 -7.68 12.05
C ARG A 101 2.38 -7.57 10.64
N LEU A 102 3.34 -6.68 10.50
CA LEU A 102 3.98 -6.37 9.20
C LEU A 102 4.68 -7.59 8.59
N GLU A 103 5.24 -8.46 9.42
CA GLU A 103 5.94 -9.69 9.04
C GLU A 103 5.05 -10.73 8.33
N ARG A 104 3.73 -10.61 8.47
CA ARG A 104 2.77 -11.47 7.78
C ARG A 104 2.52 -11.07 6.33
N THR A 105 3.01 -9.91 5.92
CA THR A 105 2.83 -9.40 4.56
C THR A 105 3.95 -9.92 3.67
N SER A 106 3.58 -10.58 2.58
CA SER A 106 4.53 -10.98 1.56
C SER A 106 5.08 -9.76 0.83
N VAL A 107 6.41 -9.63 0.79
CA VAL A 107 7.11 -8.50 0.16
C VAL A 107 8.14 -9.00 -0.84
N ILE A 108 8.46 -8.15 -1.81
CA ILE A 108 9.54 -8.33 -2.77
C ILE A 108 10.53 -7.17 -2.64
N GLU A 109 11.78 -7.42 -2.96
CA GLU A 109 12.78 -6.35 -3.16
C GLU A 109 12.76 -5.90 -4.61
N VAL A 110 12.68 -4.59 -4.79
CA VAL A 110 12.65 -3.94 -6.10
C VAL A 110 13.88 -3.07 -6.24
N LYS A 111 14.63 -3.23 -7.32
CA LYS A 111 15.76 -2.38 -7.65
C LYS A 111 15.28 -0.96 -7.96
N THR A 112 16.00 0.01 -7.44
CA THR A 112 15.82 1.44 -7.70
C THR A 112 17.11 2.01 -8.29
N VAL A 113 17.12 3.29 -8.65
CA VAL A 113 18.32 3.95 -9.19
C VAL A 113 19.47 3.99 -8.17
N THR A 114 19.16 4.02 -6.89
CA THR A 114 20.14 4.22 -5.81
C THR A 114 20.32 3.01 -4.90
N GLY A 115 19.57 1.92 -5.11
CA GLY A 115 19.61 0.73 -4.26
C GLY A 115 18.41 -0.17 -4.47
N THR A 116 17.75 -0.56 -3.38
CA THR A 116 16.53 -1.36 -3.40
C THR A 116 15.44 -0.71 -2.54
N MET A 117 14.20 -1.15 -2.71
CA MET A 117 13.10 -0.88 -1.79
C MET A 117 12.24 -2.14 -1.62
N ARG A 118 11.56 -2.25 -0.49
CA ARG A 118 10.64 -3.34 -0.21
C ARG A 118 9.23 -2.95 -0.63
N VAL A 119 8.55 -3.79 -1.40
CA VAL A 119 7.18 -3.55 -1.90
C VAL A 119 6.33 -4.77 -1.58
N SER A 120 5.06 -4.59 -1.18
CA SER A 120 4.12 -5.72 -1.05
C SER A 120 3.92 -6.41 -2.40
N THR A 121 3.79 -7.75 -2.39
CA THR A 121 3.41 -8.49 -3.62
C THR A 121 2.04 -8.02 -4.11
N ALA A 122 1.69 -8.29 -5.36
CA ALA A 122 0.39 -7.91 -5.92
C ALA A 122 -0.77 -8.45 -5.06
N GLU A 123 -0.66 -9.69 -4.59
CA GLU A 123 -1.68 -10.33 -3.77
C GLU A 123 -1.80 -9.71 -2.36
N ALA A 124 -0.67 -9.41 -1.73
CA ALA A 124 -0.66 -8.71 -0.45
C ALA A 124 -1.17 -7.27 -0.59
N THR A 125 -0.86 -6.62 -1.72
CA THR A 125 -1.40 -5.29 -2.06
C THR A 125 -2.91 -5.33 -2.20
N ALA A 126 -3.48 -6.33 -2.86
CA ALA A 126 -4.93 -6.50 -2.98
C ALA A 126 -5.63 -6.56 -1.61
N LEU A 127 -5.05 -7.27 -0.63
CA LEU A 127 -5.56 -7.31 0.75
C LEU A 127 -5.39 -5.97 1.48
N ASP A 128 -4.24 -5.30 1.31
CA ASP A 128 -3.98 -4.01 1.94
C ASP A 128 -4.89 -2.89 1.41
N LEU A 129 -5.32 -2.94 0.14
CA LEU A 129 -6.32 -2.02 -0.41
C LEU A 129 -7.65 -2.07 0.37
N LEU A 130 -8.09 -3.27 0.76
CA LEU A 130 -9.31 -3.46 1.57
C LEU A 130 -9.09 -3.10 3.04
N ARG A 131 -7.91 -3.40 3.59
CA ARG A 131 -7.54 -3.05 4.97
C ARG A 131 -7.46 -1.54 5.17
N TYR A 132 -6.95 -0.84 4.21
CA TYR A 132 -6.70 0.60 4.24
C TYR A 132 -7.58 1.33 3.22
N VAL A 133 -8.85 0.96 3.14
CA VAL A 133 -9.81 1.45 2.14
C VAL A 133 -9.88 2.98 2.06
N GLU A 134 -9.78 3.67 3.19
CA GLU A 134 -9.74 5.15 3.23
C GLU A 134 -8.49 5.71 2.56
N HIS A 135 -7.33 5.04 2.76
CA HIS A 135 -6.08 5.42 2.10
C HIS A 135 -6.02 4.98 0.63
N ALA A 136 -6.92 4.09 0.24
CA ALA A 136 -7.06 3.59 -1.12
C ALA A 136 -8.17 4.32 -1.92
N GLY A 137 -8.79 5.37 -1.36
CA GLY A 137 -9.83 6.15 -2.04
C GLY A 137 -11.19 5.47 -2.07
N PHE A 138 -11.52 4.71 -1.01
CA PHE A 138 -12.77 3.99 -0.78
C PHE A 138 -13.05 2.84 -1.77
N LEU A 139 -14.16 2.14 -1.59
CA LEU A 139 -14.45 0.86 -2.27
C LEU A 139 -14.50 0.97 -3.80
N SER A 140 -15.09 2.02 -4.35
CA SER A 140 -15.17 2.18 -5.82
C SER A 140 -13.79 2.35 -6.47
N ASN A 141 -12.91 3.16 -5.84
CA ASN A 141 -11.54 3.27 -6.33
C ASN A 141 -10.76 1.96 -6.15
N VAL A 142 -10.97 1.25 -5.03
CA VAL A 142 -10.37 -0.08 -4.81
C VAL A 142 -10.81 -1.06 -5.87
N ALA A 143 -12.10 -1.11 -6.25
CA ALA A 143 -12.59 -1.97 -7.32
C ALA A 143 -11.93 -1.63 -8.67
N THR A 144 -11.80 -0.35 -8.99
CA THR A 144 -11.10 0.10 -10.21
C THR A 144 -9.64 -0.36 -10.23
N VAL A 145 -8.91 -0.17 -9.13
CA VAL A 145 -7.51 -0.60 -9.01
C VAL A 145 -7.38 -2.14 -9.06
N LEU A 146 -8.31 -2.87 -8.42
CA LEU A 146 -8.31 -4.33 -8.41
C LEU A 146 -8.52 -4.94 -9.79
N ARG A 147 -9.27 -4.28 -10.69
CA ARG A 147 -9.46 -4.74 -12.07
C ARG A 147 -8.11 -4.90 -12.78
N ASP A 148 -7.24 -3.92 -12.66
CA ASP A 148 -5.91 -3.95 -13.27
C ASP A 148 -4.96 -4.84 -12.47
N LEU A 149 -4.98 -4.75 -11.13
CA LEU A 149 -4.09 -5.50 -10.25
C LEU A 149 -4.30 -7.02 -10.35
N ALA A 150 -5.52 -7.45 -10.67
CA ALA A 150 -5.87 -8.85 -10.86
C ALA A 150 -5.02 -9.54 -11.94
N GLU A 151 -4.54 -8.81 -12.94
CA GLU A 151 -3.66 -9.36 -14.00
C GLU A 151 -2.30 -9.78 -13.43
N ALA A 152 -1.78 -9.04 -12.45
CA ALA A 152 -0.50 -9.33 -11.80
C ALA A 152 -0.61 -10.41 -10.70
N CYS A 153 -1.82 -10.73 -10.23
CA CYS A 153 -2.05 -11.69 -9.16
C CYS A 153 -2.10 -13.14 -9.66
N GLN A 154 -1.60 -14.05 -8.81
CA GLN A 154 -1.69 -15.50 -9.03
C GLN A 154 -2.64 -16.13 -7.98
N PRO A 155 -3.60 -17.01 -8.39
CA PRO A 155 -4.60 -17.58 -7.48
C PRO A 155 -4.01 -18.25 -6.23
N ARG A 156 -3.03 -19.14 -6.41
CA ARG A 156 -2.38 -19.84 -5.30
C ARG A 156 -1.66 -18.88 -4.34
N ARG A 157 -1.02 -17.83 -4.87
CA ARG A 157 -0.35 -16.82 -4.06
C ARG A 157 -1.34 -15.95 -3.32
N LEU A 158 -2.50 -15.65 -3.92
CA LEU A 158 -3.56 -14.88 -3.26
C LEU A 158 -4.12 -15.62 -2.05
N VAL A 159 -4.44 -16.91 -2.20
CA VAL A 159 -4.89 -17.75 -1.09
C VAL A 159 -3.82 -17.83 0.01
N LYS A 160 -2.54 -18.01 -0.38
CA LYS A 160 -1.44 -18.01 0.59
C LYS A 160 -1.31 -16.67 1.32
N ALA A 161 -1.43 -15.54 0.61
CA ALA A 161 -1.37 -14.21 1.21
C ALA A 161 -2.54 -13.96 2.17
N ALA A 162 -3.77 -14.37 1.81
CA ALA A 162 -4.94 -14.29 2.66
C ALA A 162 -4.77 -15.13 3.95
N GLY A 163 -4.24 -16.35 3.83
CA GLY A 163 -3.94 -17.20 4.98
C GLY A 163 -2.87 -16.62 5.91
N ALA A 164 -1.81 -16.04 5.34
CA ALA A 164 -0.75 -15.39 6.12
C ALA A 164 -1.23 -14.12 6.83
N ASP A 165 -2.06 -13.31 6.15
CA ASP A 165 -2.65 -12.09 6.73
C ASP A 165 -3.51 -12.42 7.96
N GLY A 166 -4.27 -13.50 7.90
CA GLY A 166 -5.00 -14.08 9.03
C GLY A 166 -6.27 -13.33 9.43
N GLU A 167 -6.70 -12.32 8.69
CA GLU A 167 -7.96 -11.60 8.93
C GLU A 167 -8.96 -11.89 7.81
N LEU A 168 -9.80 -12.91 8.05
CA LEU A 168 -10.72 -13.48 7.07
C LEU A 168 -11.68 -12.45 6.47
N ALA A 169 -12.10 -11.45 7.24
CA ALA A 169 -13.00 -10.40 6.77
C ALA A 169 -12.43 -9.62 5.56
N TYR A 170 -11.12 -9.42 5.46
CA TYR A 170 -10.53 -8.77 4.28
C TYR A 170 -10.51 -9.71 3.08
N ALA A 171 -10.32 -11.02 3.28
CA ALA A 171 -10.43 -11.99 2.20
C ALA A 171 -11.86 -12.08 1.65
N GLN A 172 -12.88 -12.04 2.52
CA GLN A 172 -14.30 -12.01 2.13
C GLN A 172 -14.61 -10.76 1.28
N ARG A 173 -14.21 -9.57 1.75
CA ARG A 173 -14.40 -8.30 1.02
C ARG A 173 -13.65 -8.28 -0.30
N LEU A 174 -12.40 -8.76 -0.30
CA LEU A 174 -11.60 -8.86 -1.52
C LEU A 174 -12.27 -9.75 -2.55
N GLY A 175 -12.72 -10.93 -2.14
CA GLY A 175 -13.37 -11.86 -3.03
C GLY A 175 -14.65 -11.29 -3.66
N PHE A 176 -15.46 -10.60 -2.89
CA PHE A 176 -16.64 -9.90 -3.38
C PHE A 176 -16.28 -8.85 -4.45
N LEU A 177 -15.26 -8.04 -4.21
CA LEU A 177 -14.81 -7.07 -5.21
C LEU A 177 -14.20 -7.73 -6.45
N LEU A 178 -13.49 -8.86 -6.30
CA LEU A 178 -12.97 -9.64 -7.42
C LEU A 178 -14.11 -10.20 -8.31
N ASP A 179 -15.23 -10.62 -7.70
CA ASP A 179 -16.42 -11.01 -8.48
C ASP A 179 -17.01 -9.82 -9.24
N LEU A 180 -17.14 -8.66 -8.58
CA LEU A 180 -17.66 -7.45 -9.21
C LEU A 180 -16.82 -6.99 -10.41
N VAL A 181 -15.49 -7.13 -10.36
CA VAL A 181 -14.60 -6.74 -11.46
C VAL A 181 -14.38 -7.86 -12.48
N GLY A 182 -15.06 -9.00 -12.35
CA GLY A 182 -14.98 -10.12 -13.28
C GLY A 182 -13.71 -10.98 -13.18
N ALA A 183 -12.99 -10.91 -12.05
CA ALA A 183 -11.75 -11.65 -11.82
C ALA A 183 -11.98 -13.07 -11.26
N ALA A 184 -12.89 -13.84 -11.87
CA ALA A 184 -13.28 -15.17 -11.42
C ALA A 184 -12.09 -16.12 -11.20
N ARG A 185 -11.05 -16.03 -12.02
CA ARG A 185 -9.82 -16.80 -11.90
C ARG A 185 -9.18 -16.68 -10.50
N LEU A 186 -9.31 -15.53 -9.85
CA LEU A 186 -8.81 -15.26 -8.50
C LEU A 186 -9.89 -15.51 -7.45
N ALA A 187 -11.14 -15.13 -7.74
CA ALA A 187 -12.26 -15.22 -6.82
C ALA A 187 -12.61 -16.68 -6.49
N ASP A 188 -12.65 -17.57 -7.48
CA ASP A 188 -13.08 -18.96 -7.25
C ASP A 188 -12.16 -19.73 -6.27
N PRO A 189 -10.84 -19.75 -6.43
CA PRO A 189 -9.95 -20.40 -5.47
C PRO A 189 -9.97 -19.73 -4.09
N LEU A 190 -10.14 -18.41 -4.05
CA LEU A 190 -10.24 -17.67 -2.79
C LEU A 190 -11.53 -18.04 -2.05
N ALA A 191 -12.69 -18.16 -2.77
CA ALA A 191 -13.97 -18.55 -2.20
C ALA A 191 -13.91 -19.95 -1.60
N GLN A 192 -13.34 -20.93 -2.32
CA GLN A 192 -13.15 -22.28 -1.82
C GLN A 192 -12.34 -22.29 -0.51
N TRP A 193 -11.25 -21.51 -0.47
CA TRP A 193 -10.45 -21.41 0.75
C TRP A 193 -11.21 -20.72 1.89
N VAL A 194 -11.91 -19.60 1.63
CA VAL A 194 -12.71 -18.86 2.62
C VAL A 194 -13.76 -19.77 3.25
N GLU A 195 -14.45 -20.59 2.47
CA GLU A 195 -15.46 -21.53 2.94
C GLU A 195 -14.87 -22.52 3.96
N THR A 196 -13.68 -23.04 3.73
CA THR A 196 -12.99 -23.94 4.67
C THR A 196 -12.70 -23.29 6.02
N GLN A 197 -12.59 -21.95 6.05
CA GLN A 197 -12.31 -21.18 7.28
C GLN A 197 -13.58 -20.91 8.11
N ARG A 198 -14.77 -21.35 7.68
CA ARG A 198 -16.06 -21.11 8.36
C ARG A 198 -16.32 -19.62 8.62
N PRO A 199 -16.43 -18.80 7.56
CA PRO A 199 -16.52 -17.35 7.68
C PRO A 199 -17.76 -16.88 8.44
N SER A 200 -17.60 -15.89 9.31
CA SER A 200 -18.70 -15.16 9.91
C SER A 200 -19.32 -14.20 8.90
N LEU A 201 -20.58 -13.81 9.12
CA LEU A 201 -21.22 -12.73 8.38
C LEU A 201 -20.60 -11.39 8.80
N VAL A 202 -20.05 -10.63 7.84
CA VAL A 202 -19.42 -9.33 8.11
C VAL A 202 -19.93 -8.26 7.14
N ARG A 203 -19.80 -6.99 7.51
CA ARG A 203 -20.19 -5.88 6.63
C ARG A 203 -19.12 -5.64 5.55
N LEU A 204 -19.58 -5.29 4.35
CA LEU A 204 -18.69 -4.86 3.25
C LEU A 204 -17.93 -3.59 3.66
N ASN A 205 -18.64 -2.58 4.13
CA ASN A 205 -18.07 -1.38 4.71
C ASN A 205 -18.32 -1.32 6.24
N PRO A 206 -17.29 -1.54 7.08
CA PRO A 206 -17.46 -1.51 8.54
C PRO A 206 -17.89 -0.14 9.08
N ALA A 207 -17.57 0.96 8.37
CA ALA A 207 -17.86 2.32 8.80
C ALA A 207 -19.30 2.76 8.52
N GLN A 208 -20.01 2.04 7.62
CA GLN A 208 -21.40 2.36 7.28
C GLN A 208 -22.40 1.53 8.12
N PRO A 209 -23.57 2.08 8.46
CA PRO A 209 -24.65 1.31 9.06
C PRO A 209 -25.16 0.23 8.10
N GLU A 210 -25.97 -0.71 8.61
CA GLU A 210 -26.51 -1.83 7.81
C GLU A 210 -28.04 -1.91 7.78
N PRO A 211 -28.81 -0.82 7.62
CA PRO A 211 -30.25 -0.91 7.63
C PRO A 211 -30.75 -1.71 6.42
N ALA A 212 -31.24 -2.95 6.66
CA ALA A 212 -31.85 -3.80 5.65
C ALA A 212 -31.01 -4.07 4.38
N ALA A 213 -29.68 -4.03 4.49
CA ALA A 213 -28.79 -4.25 3.35
C ALA A 213 -28.85 -5.72 2.86
N PRO A 214 -28.74 -5.97 1.54
CA PRO A 214 -28.74 -7.31 0.98
C PRO A 214 -27.53 -8.11 1.47
N ARG A 215 -27.68 -9.45 1.47
CA ARG A 215 -26.62 -10.38 1.88
C ARG A 215 -26.04 -11.08 0.66
N ASP A 216 -24.73 -11.09 0.57
CA ASP A 216 -24.00 -11.97 -0.34
C ASP A 216 -23.71 -13.29 0.40
N HIS A 217 -24.21 -14.40 -0.13
CA HIS A 217 -24.06 -15.72 0.47
C HIS A 217 -22.70 -16.35 0.20
N ARG A 218 -22.12 -16.08 -0.97
CA ARG A 218 -20.83 -16.62 -1.39
C ARG A 218 -19.71 -16.15 -0.47
N TRP A 219 -19.71 -14.84 -0.17
CA TRP A 219 -18.66 -14.20 0.63
C TRP A 219 -19.09 -13.96 2.09
N ARG A 220 -20.31 -14.33 2.46
CA ARG A 220 -20.87 -14.09 3.81
C ARG A 220 -20.76 -12.60 4.18
N LEU A 221 -21.25 -11.74 3.29
CA LEU A 221 -21.20 -10.28 3.46
C LEU A 221 -22.62 -9.68 3.58
N ILE A 222 -22.71 -8.61 4.34
CA ILE A 222 -23.80 -7.64 4.29
C ILE A 222 -23.32 -6.53 3.36
N VAL A 223 -24.00 -6.37 2.23
CA VAL A 223 -23.61 -5.41 1.17
C VAL A 223 -24.21 -4.04 1.50
N ASN A 224 -23.62 -3.36 2.48
CA ASN A 224 -24.09 -2.10 3.06
C ASN A 224 -23.42 -0.84 2.44
N ASP A 225 -22.78 -0.99 1.29
CA ASP A 225 -22.20 0.12 0.53
C ASP A 225 -22.29 -0.18 -0.97
N SER A 226 -22.37 0.85 -1.79
CA SER A 226 -22.36 0.74 -3.25
C SER A 226 -20.95 0.82 -3.79
N VAL A 227 -20.67 0.01 -4.80
CA VAL A 227 -19.39 0.02 -5.55
C VAL A 227 -19.74 0.32 -7.00
N GLU A 228 -19.31 1.47 -7.49
CA GLU A 228 -19.51 1.97 -8.86
C GLU A 228 -18.29 1.75 -9.74
#